data_0b047f0ff4f2bae032f2273ff145cb6c
#
_entry.id   0b047f0ff4f2bae032f2273ff145cb6c
#
_cell.length_a   1.000
_cell.length_b   1.000
_cell.length_c   1.000
_cell.angle_alpha   90.00
_cell.angle_beta   90.00
_cell.angle_gamma   90.00
#
_symmetry.space_group_name_H-M   'P 1'
#
loop_
_entity.id
_entity.type
_entity.pdbx_description
1 polymer ?
#
loop_
_entity_poly.entity_id
_entity_poly.type
_entity_poly.pdbx_seq_one_letter_code
_entity_poly.pdbx_strand_id
1 'polypeptide(L)'
;DHKVNLIAGYTAQKERIERSKIESNGFTDDQITTINGGIVNSGEEVIEEWSLVSALARLNYVFQDKYLLTATIRSDRSSRFGANNQTGIFPSVSLGWRANQESFLSGVDEINELKLRGSYGVTGNFEIPNYGAIGLLSGANYVSGTSQINGVAPSTSSNADLTWETSYQMNVGVDYALLNDRIYGSIDYYTTTTEDLLLFVTVPAASGFDVALTNIGEVENKGFEFSMTSRNMVGSLNWATDFNFAANQNTVTKLGPEGDDILSSGAAGARHITRIGDAIGSYYGYVVDGIYQSQAEIDAAPVDRLVGSGGARPGDFRFKDINGDGEITSDD
;
A
#
# COMPACT_ATOMS: atom_id res chain seq x y z
N ASP A 1 -37.80 4.56 -21.71
CA ASP A 1 -37.71 3.39 -20.85
C ASP A 1 -36.82 3.67 -19.64
N HIS A 2 -37.29 3.26 -18.46
CA HIS A 2 -36.56 3.41 -17.19
C HIS A 2 -36.33 2.01 -16.60
N LYS A 3 -35.06 1.67 -16.32
CA LYS A 3 -34.72 0.42 -15.66
C LYS A 3 -34.08 0.76 -14.32
N VAL A 4 -34.65 0.24 -13.23
CA VAL A 4 -34.17 0.45 -11.86
C VAL A 4 -33.87 -0.90 -11.24
N ASN A 5 -32.68 -1.03 -10.69
CA ASN A 5 -32.31 -2.17 -9.86
C ASN A 5 -31.77 -1.68 -8.51
N LEU A 6 -32.37 -2.19 -7.43
CA LEU A 6 -31.98 -1.88 -6.06
C LEU A 6 -31.46 -3.14 -5.38
N ILE A 7 -30.32 -3.00 -4.72
CA ILE A 7 -29.70 -4.06 -3.94
C ILE A 7 -29.45 -3.51 -2.53
N ALA A 8 -29.87 -4.28 -1.52
CA ALA A 8 -29.49 -4.03 -0.14
C ALA A 8 -28.89 -5.31 0.44
N GLY A 9 -27.84 -5.18 1.23
CA GLY A 9 -27.13 -6.30 1.80
C GLY A 9 -26.62 -6.00 3.21
N TYR A 10 -26.49 -7.07 3.98
CA TYR A 10 -25.88 -7.07 5.29
C TYR A 10 -24.92 -8.25 5.37
N THR A 11 -23.71 -8.02 5.91
CA THR A 11 -22.73 -9.07 6.12
C THR A 11 -22.11 -8.95 7.52
N ALA A 12 -21.83 -10.10 8.13
CA ALA A 12 -21.09 -10.17 9.38
C ALA A 12 -20.02 -11.25 9.27
N GLN A 13 -18.81 -10.90 9.62
CA GLN A 13 -17.65 -11.79 9.62
C GLN A 13 -16.99 -11.74 10.99
N LYS A 14 -16.58 -12.91 11.47
CA LYS A 14 -15.70 -13.04 12.63
C LYS A 14 -14.64 -14.06 12.28
N GLU A 15 -13.40 -13.75 12.62
CA GLU A 15 -12.26 -14.64 12.48
C GLU A 15 -11.58 -14.83 13.83
N ARG A 16 -11.18 -16.07 14.10
CA ARG A 16 -10.32 -16.44 15.22
C ARG A 16 -9.16 -17.24 14.67
N ILE A 17 -7.97 -16.76 14.94
CA ILE A 17 -6.71 -17.41 14.57
C ILE A 17 -6.04 -17.90 15.84
N GLU A 18 -5.68 -19.16 15.87
CA GLU A 18 -4.95 -19.78 16.97
C GLU A 18 -3.68 -20.39 16.39
N ARG A 19 -2.55 -19.93 16.87
CA ARG A 19 -1.22 -20.39 16.43
C ARG A 19 -0.46 -20.89 17.63
N SER A 20 0.04 -22.13 17.53
CA SER A 20 0.96 -22.70 18.50
C SER A 20 2.29 -22.95 17.81
N LYS A 21 3.37 -22.48 18.41
CA LYS A 21 4.74 -22.70 17.94
C LYS A 21 5.54 -23.37 19.06
N ILE A 22 6.18 -24.49 18.72
CA ILE A 22 7.06 -25.21 19.63
C ILE A 22 8.40 -25.36 18.93
N GLU A 23 9.48 -24.98 19.61
CA GLU A 23 10.84 -25.15 19.10
C GLU A 23 11.60 -26.17 19.92
N SER A 24 12.27 -27.11 19.26
CA SER A 24 13.16 -28.04 19.92
C SER A 24 14.48 -28.20 19.16
N ASN A 25 15.54 -28.52 19.89
CA ASN A 25 16.88 -28.80 19.35
C ASN A 25 17.47 -30.03 20.02
N GLY A 26 18.73 -30.36 19.70
CA GLY A 26 19.45 -31.46 20.35
C GLY A 26 18.92 -32.83 20.00
N PHE A 27 18.39 -33.00 18.77
CA PHE A 27 18.01 -34.30 18.26
C PHE A 27 19.23 -35.22 18.18
N THR A 28 19.05 -36.48 18.57
CA THR A 28 20.11 -37.50 18.55
C THR A 28 20.41 -38.01 17.15
N ASP A 29 19.46 -37.88 16.21
CA ASP A 29 19.54 -38.47 14.87
C ASP A 29 18.67 -37.62 13.91
N ASP A 30 19.12 -37.45 12.67
CA ASP A 30 18.39 -36.73 11.60
C ASP A 30 17.12 -37.49 11.12
N GLN A 31 16.95 -38.76 11.50
CA GLN A 31 15.76 -39.54 11.20
C GLN A 31 14.60 -39.25 12.16
N ILE A 32 14.88 -38.61 13.31
CA ILE A 32 13.84 -38.20 14.26
C ILE A 32 13.25 -36.87 13.82
N THR A 33 12.00 -36.90 13.33
CA THR A 33 11.30 -35.72 12.76
C THR A 33 10.23 -35.16 13.69
N THR A 34 10.06 -35.74 14.88
CA THR A 34 9.03 -35.32 15.84
C THR A 34 9.63 -34.44 16.95
N ILE A 35 8.93 -33.40 17.36
CA ILE A 35 9.37 -32.39 18.32
C ILE A 35 9.80 -33.03 19.66
N ASN A 36 9.14 -34.08 20.09
CA ASN A 36 9.44 -34.80 21.33
C ASN A 36 10.73 -35.66 21.27
N GLY A 37 11.36 -35.75 20.11
CA GLY A 37 12.65 -36.41 19.95
C GLY A 37 13.83 -35.55 20.32
N GLY A 38 13.63 -34.23 20.50
CA GLY A 38 14.60 -33.24 20.92
C GLY A 38 14.29 -32.65 22.29
N ILE A 39 15.06 -31.65 22.67
CA ILE A 39 14.84 -30.86 23.88
C ILE A 39 13.97 -29.65 23.50
N VAL A 40 12.78 -29.52 24.09
CA VAL A 40 11.90 -28.37 23.87
C VAL A 40 12.51 -27.12 24.51
N ASN A 41 12.81 -26.10 23.68
CA ASN A 41 13.42 -24.85 24.13
C ASN A 41 12.39 -23.77 24.39
N SER A 42 11.33 -23.70 23.57
CA SER A 42 10.30 -22.69 23.70
C SER A 42 8.94 -23.24 23.25
N GLY A 43 7.89 -22.69 23.81
CA GLY A 43 6.52 -22.85 23.36
C GLY A 43 5.82 -21.50 23.42
N GLU A 44 5.08 -21.18 22.37
CA GLU A 44 4.31 -19.96 22.23
C GLU A 44 2.90 -20.30 21.73
N GLU A 45 1.91 -19.65 22.28
CA GLU A 45 0.53 -19.72 21.78
C GLU A 45 0.01 -18.29 21.63
N VAL A 46 -0.55 -18.00 20.46
CA VAL A 46 -1.14 -16.70 20.11
C VAL A 46 -2.56 -16.92 19.65
N ILE A 47 -3.51 -16.22 20.27
CA ILE A 47 -4.92 -16.21 19.89
C ILE A 47 -5.29 -14.79 19.47
N GLU A 48 -5.75 -14.66 18.24
CA GLU A 48 -6.20 -13.39 17.68
C GLU A 48 -7.65 -13.50 17.20
N GLU A 49 -8.43 -12.47 17.46
CA GLU A 49 -9.80 -12.38 17.00
C GLU A 49 -10.10 -11.00 16.41
N TRP A 50 -10.88 -10.97 15.34
CA TRP A 50 -11.45 -9.73 14.81
C TRP A 50 -12.83 -9.96 14.24
N SER A 51 -13.61 -8.89 14.10
CA SER A 51 -14.94 -8.92 13.51
C SER A 51 -15.16 -7.72 12.61
N LEU A 52 -15.95 -7.95 11.54
CA LEU A 52 -16.39 -6.93 10.60
C LEU A 52 -17.90 -7.09 10.37
N VAL A 53 -18.62 -6.00 10.48
CA VAL A 53 -20.05 -5.93 10.18
C VAL A 53 -20.26 -4.86 9.14
N SER A 54 -21.01 -5.18 8.08
CA SER A 54 -21.23 -4.28 6.96
C SER A 54 -22.71 -4.22 6.57
N ALA A 55 -23.14 -3.03 6.21
CA ALA A 55 -24.42 -2.78 5.54
C ALA A 55 -24.16 -2.04 4.24
N LEU A 56 -24.82 -2.45 3.16
CA LEU A 56 -24.69 -1.80 1.85
C LEU A 56 -26.04 -1.57 1.18
N ALA A 57 -26.12 -0.51 0.38
CA ALA A 57 -27.21 -0.27 -0.55
C ALA A 57 -26.62 0.19 -1.90
N ARG A 58 -27.19 -0.30 -3.00
CA ARG A 58 -26.80 0.06 -4.38
C ARG A 58 -28.04 0.29 -5.23
N LEU A 59 -28.03 1.40 -5.92
CA LEU A 59 -28.97 1.76 -6.98
C LEU A 59 -28.26 1.67 -8.32
N ASN A 60 -28.83 0.92 -9.27
CA ASN A 60 -28.47 1.00 -10.67
C ASN A 60 -29.69 1.53 -11.42
N TYR A 61 -29.48 2.60 -12.19
CA TYR A 61 -30.52 3.23 -12.99
C TYR A 61 -30.04 3.39 -14.42
N VAL A 62 -30.88 2.97 -15.36
CA VAL A 62 -30.65 3.12 -16.81
C VAL A 62 -31.84 3.84 -17.42
N PHE A 63 -31.55 4.92 -18.13
CA PHE A 63 -32.55 5.68 -18.86
C PHE A 63 -32.31 5.59 -20.38
N GLN A 64 -33.32 5.13 -21.09
CA GLN A 64 -33.32 4.97 -22.56
C GLN A 64 -32.15 4.10 -23.09
N ASP A 65 -31.61 3.22 -22.31
CA ASP A 65 -30.37 2.46 -22.59
C ASP A 65 -29.13 3.32 -22.91
N LYS A 66 -29.23 4.64 -22.75
CA LYS A 66 -28.18 5.64 -23.06
C LYS A 66 -27.48 6.16 -21.83
N TYR A 67 -28.24 6.48 -20.79
CA TYR A 67 -27.72 7.10 -19.57
C TYR A 67 -27.73 6.09 -18.43
N LEU A 68 -26.57 5.87 -17.87
CA LEU A 68 -26.36 4.90 -16.81
C LEU A 68 -25.92 5.64 -15.54
N LEU A 69 -26.54 5.30 -14.41
CA LEU A 69 -26.15 5.77 -13.08
C LEU A 69 -26.04 4.57 -12.15
N THR A 70 -24.94 4.49 -11.45
CA THR A 70 -24.81 3.61 -10.28
C THR A 70 -24.45 4.44 -9.07
N ALA A 71 -25.16 4.28 -7.97
CA ALA A 71 -24.86 4.86 -6.69
C ALA A 71 -24.78 3.77 -5.62
N THR A 72 -23.74 3.77 -4.82
CA THR A 72 -23.54 2.79 -3.74
C THR A 72 -23.17 3.51 -2.46
N ILE A 73 -23.69 3.03 -1.34
CA ILE A 73 -23.24 3.42 -0.01
C ILE A 73 -22.98 2.15 0.78
N ARG A 74 -21.84 2.12 1.47
CA ARG A 74 -21.46 1.03 2.37
C ARG A 74 -21.04 1.60 3.71
N SER A 75 -21.50 0.98 4.78
CA SER A 75 -21.07 1.26 6.15
C SER A 75 -20.45 0.00 6.72
N ASP A 76 -19.20 0.10 7.14
CA ASP A 76 -18.42 -1.00 7.69
C ASP A 76 -18.00 -0.68 9.12
N ARG A 77 -18.12 -1.66 10.02
CA ARG A 77 -17.65 -1.56 11.40
C ARG A 77 -16.68 -2.69 11.70
N SER A 78 -15.45 -2.33 12.01
CA SER A 78 -14.39 -3.27 12.35
C SER A 78 -13.97 -3.15 13.82
N SER A 79 -13.73 -4.29 14.47
CA SER A 79 -13.20 -4.35 15.84
C SER A 79 -11.72 -4.04 15.96
N ARG A 80 -11.01 -3.89 14.83
CA ARG A 80 -9.57 -3.60 14.81
C ARG A 80 -9.25 -2.15 15.17
N PHE A 81 -10.19 -1.23 14.91
CA PHE A 81 -10.00 0.20 15.11
C PHE A 81 -10.29 0.65 16.54
N GLY A 82 -9.85 1.86 16.84
CA GLY A 82 -10.08 2.53 18.11
C GLY A 82 -11.59 2.68 18.41
N ALA A 83 -11.93 2.72 19.69
CA ALA A 83 -13.33 2.73 20.12
C ALA A 83 -14.14 3.89 19.52
N ASN A 84 -13.47 5.01 19.21
CA ASN A 84 -14.09 6.21 18.66
C ASN A 84 -14.38 6.12 17.15
N ASN A 85 -13.63 5.27 16.41
CA ASN A 85 -13.60 5.28 14.94
C ASN A 85 -13.80 3.90 14.29
N GLN A 86 -14.54 3.01 14.95
CA GLN A 86 -14.78 1.66 14.42
C GLN A 86 -15.60 1.63 13.13
N THR A 87 -16.40 2.67 12.86
CA THR A 87 -17.31 2.68 11.71
C THR A 87 -16.84 3.65 10.64
N GLY A 88 -16.65 3.10 9.42
CA GLY A 88 -16.42 3.87 8.19
C GLY A 88 -17.64 3.89 7.29
N ILE A 89 -17.79 4.96 6.49
CA ILE A 89 -18.85 5.11 5.48
C ILE A 89 -18.22 5.40 4.13
N PHE A 90 -18.53 4.57 3.14
CA PHE A 90 -17.88 4.54 1.84
C PHE A 90 -18.91 4.71 0.71
N PRO A 91 -19.21 5.95 0.29
CA PRO A 91 -20.09 6.23 -0.83
C PRO A 91 -19.34 6.08 -2.16
N SER A 92 -20.07 5.74 -3.22
CA SER A 92 -19.57 5.83 -4.58
C SER A 92 -20.69 6.15 -5.57
N VAL A 93 -20.30 6.83 -6.65
CA VAL A 93 -21.20 7.14 -7.78
C VAL A 93 -20.46 6.94 -9.09
N SER A 94 -21.15 6.39 -10.09
CA SER A 94 -20.65 6.33 -11.46
C SER A 94 -21.73 6.72 -12.44
N LEU A 95 -21.32 7.43 -13.50
CA LEU A 95 -22.12 7.86 -14.60
C LEU A 95 -21.58 7.26 -15.90
N GLY A 96 -22.45 6.84 -16.78
CA GLY A 96 -22.09 6.39 -18.12
C GLY A 96 -23.07 6.96 -19.13
N TRP A 97 -22.53 7.40 -20.28
CA TRP A 97 -23.29 7.87 -21.41
C TRP A 97 -22.89 7.15 -22.68
N ARG A 98 -23.82 6.42 -23.28
CA ARG A 98 -23.66 5.76 -24.59
C ARG A 98 -23.94 6.76 -25.70
N ALA A 99 -22.93 7.52 -26.06
CA ALA A 99 -23.04 8.57 -27.06
C ALA A 99 -23.38 8.02 -28.46
N ASN A 100 -22.94 6.79 -28.78
CA ASN A 100 -23.26 6.14 -30.07
C ASN A 100 -24.77 5.86 -30.27
N GLN A 101 -25.56 5.91 -29.21
CA GLN A 101 -27.01 5.74 -29.30
C GLN A 101 -27.78 7.07 -29.48
N GLU A 102 -27.08 8.19 -29.53
CA GLU A 102 -27.69 9.48 -29.77
C GLU A 102 -27.99 9.71 -31.26
N SER A 103 -29.04 10.50 -31.53
CA SER A 103 -29.47 10.75 -32.88
C SER A 103 -28.43 11.41 -33.80
N PHE A 104 -27.52 12.18 -33.19
CA PHE A 104 -26.44 12.85 -33.94
C PHE A 104 -25.30 11.91 -34.38
N LEU A 105 -25.22 10.69 -33.81
CA LEU A 105 -24.29 9.64 -34.22
C LEU A 105 -24.95 8.46 -34.93
N SER A 106 -26.27 8.44 -35.02
CA SER A 106 -27.05 7.32 -35.61
C SER A 106 -26.79 7.07 -37.10
N GLY A 107 -26.13 8.00 -37.79
CA GLY A 107 -25.74 7.85 -39.22
C GLY A 107 -24.26 7.54 -39.42
N VAL A 108 -23.50 7.23 -38.36
CA VAL A 108 -22.06 6.93 -38.42
C VAL A 108 -21.87 5.44 -38.16
N ASP A 109 -21.94 4.63 -39.21
CA ASP A 109 -21.86 3.16 -39.10
C ASP A 109 -20.48 2.64 -38.60
N GLU A 110 -19.44 3.49 -38.68
CA GLU A 110 -18.10 3.17 -38.26
C GLU A 110 -17.93 3.16 -36.72
N ILE A 111 -18.87 3.79 -35.98
CA ILE A 111 -18.84 3.86 -34.53
C ILE A 111 -19.82 2.86 -33.92
N ASN A 112 -19.35 1.69 -33.54
CA ASN A 112 -20.18 0.65 -32.95
C ASN A 112 -20.44 0.90 -31.46
N GLU A 113 -19.44 1.37 -30.73
CA GLU A 113 -19.54 1.81 -29.34
C GLU A 113 -18.77 3.09 -29.14
N LEU A 114 -19.40 4.04 -28.47
CA LEU A 114 -18.78 5.22 -27.90
C LEU A 114 -19.47 5.51 -26.56
N LYS A 115 -18.81 5.15 -25.47
CA LYS A 115 -19.34 5.33 -24.13
C LYS A 115 -18.38 6.15 -23.30
N LEU A 116 -18.85 7.28 -22.82
CA LEU A 116 -18.15 8.09 -21.83
C LEU A 116 -18.56 7.64 -20.44
N ARG A 117 -17.61 7.57 -19.54
CA ARG A 117 -17.85 7.22 -18.14
C ARG A 117 -17.06 8.08 -17.20
N GLY A 118 -17.63 8.31 -16.04
CA GLY A 118 -16.99 8.99 -14.95
C GLY A 118 -17.44 8.39 -13.62
N SER A 119 -16.54 8.28 -12.68
CA SER A 119 -16.86 7.76 -11.34
C SER A 119 -16.06 8.48 -10.27
N TYR A 120 -16.68 8.53 -9.10
CA TYR A 120 -16.05 8.94 -7.85
C TYR A 120 -16.44 7.94 -6.78
N GLY A 121 -15.47 7.50 -5.98
CA GLY A 121 -15.71 6.54 -4.91
C GLY A 121 -14.76 6.73 -3.75
N VAL A 122 -15.26 6.36 -2.59
CA VAL A 122 -14.50 6.30 -1.35
C VAL A 122 -14.41 4.85 -0.91
N THR A 123 -13.20 4.40 -0.57
CA THR A 123 -12.94 3.05 -0.04
C THR A 123 -12.13 3.14 1.25
N GLY A 124 -12.35 2.21 2.16
CA GLY A 124 -11.62 2.11 3.42
C GLY A 124 -10.80 0.83 3.47
N ASN A 125 -9.61 0.92 4.02
CA ASN A 125 -8.77 -0.22 4.35
C ASN A 125 -8.84 -0.50 5.86
N PHE A 126 -9.07 -1.75 6.25
CA PHE A 126 -9.12 -2.21 7.64
C PHE A 126 -8.01 -3.22 7.98
N GLU A 127 -7.10 -3.45 7.06
CA GLU A 127 -6.01 -4.41 7.26
C GLU A 127 -4.88 -3.81 8.10
N ILE A 128 -5.14 -3.74 9.40
CA ILE A 128 -4.17 -3.40 10.43
C ILE A 128 -3.99 -4.59 11.37
N PRO A 129 -2.89 -4.64 12.14
CA PRO A 129 -2.70 -5.67 13.15
C PRO A 129 -3.91 -5.79 14.08
N ASN A 130 -4.28 -7.02 14.42
CA ASN A 130 -5.31 -7.25 15.42
C ASN A 130 -4.88 -6.58 16.73
N TYR A 131 -5.84 -5.94 17.39
CA TYR A 131 -5.61 -5.17 18.64
C TYR A 131 -4.68 -3.94 18.48
N GLY A 132 -4.39 -3.47 17.26
CA GLY A 132 -3.50 -2.32 17.02
C GLY A 132 -3.91 -1.02 17.71
N ALA A 133 -5.21 -0.87 18.04
CA ALA A 133 -5.73 0.28 18.79
C ALA A 133 -5.62 0.12 20.32
N ILE A 134 -5.23 -1.07 20.82
CA ILE A 134 -5.27 -1.42 22.24
C ILE A 134 -3.84 -1.51 22.77
N GLY A 135 -3.60 -0.98 23.97
CA GLY A 135 -2.32 -1.18 24.67
C GLY A 135 -2.20 -2.62 25.14
N LEU A 136 -1.24 -3.34 24.56
CA LEU A 136 -0.96 -4.73 24.90
C LEU A 136 0.10 -4.80 25.99
N LEU A 137 0.10 -5.91 26.74
CA LEU A 137 1.12 -6.25 27.72
C LEU A 137 1.98 -7.40 27.19
N SER A 138 3.27 -7.37 27.45
CA SER A 138 4.20 -8.48 27.20
C SER A 138 4.93 -8.90 28.47
N GLY A 139 5.46 -10.12 28.45
CA GLY A 139 6.30 -10.61 29.56
C GLY A 139 7.53 -9.74 29.74
N ALA A 140 7.75 -9.25 30.93
CA ALA A 140 8.92 -8.45 31.33
C ALA A 140 9.46 -8.98 32.67
N ASN A 141 10.27 -10.03 32.57
CA ASN A 141 10.85 -10.66 33.75
C ASN A 141 11.87 -9.74 34.40
N TYR A 142 11.91 -9.73 35.73
CA TYR A 142 12.90 -8.96 36.51
C TYR A 142 13.55 -9.83 37.55
N VAL A 143 14.71 -9.38 38.03
CA VAL A 143 15.48 -10.08 39.08
C VAL A 143 15.18 -9.42 40.43
N SER A 144 14.76 -10.22 41.41
CA SER A 144 14.62 -9.81 42.81
C SER A 144 15.51 -10.69 43.68
N GLY A 145 16.58 -10.12 44.21
CA GLY A 145 17.63 -10.88 44.89
C GLY A 145 18.36 -11.80 43.90
N THR A 146 18.27 -13.12 44.13
CA THR A 146 18.85 -14.17 43.24
C THR A 146 17.82 -14.87 42.38
N SER A 147 16.56 -14.49 42.45
CA SER A 147 15.46 -15.15 41.74
C SER A 147 14.92 -14.29 40.61
N GLN A 148 14.68 -14.93 39.48
CA GLN A 148 13.91 -14.33 38.38
C GLN A 148 12.43 -14.40 38.70
N ILE A 149 11.74 -13.28 38.58
CA ILE A 149 10.29 -13.17 38.80
C ILE A 149 9.65 -12.81 37.46
N ASN A 150 8.57 -13.50 37.12
CA ASN A 150 7.78 -13.19 35.92
C ASN A 150 7.00 -11.88 36.15
N GLY A 151 7.22 -10.92 35.28
CA GLY A 151 6.52 -9.64 35.27
C GLY A 151 5.84 -9.40 33.92
N VAL A 152 5.03 -8.38 33.88
CA VAL A 152 4.40 -7.88 32.63
C VAL A 152 4.59 -6.37 32.56
N ALA A 153 4.81 -5.87 31.35
CA ALA A 153 4.92 -4.46 31.05
C ALA A 153 4.12 -4.10 29.79
N PRO A 154 3.66 -2.85 29.64
CA PRO A 154 3.09 -2.38 28.39
C PRO A 154 4.08 -2.58 27.23
N SER A 155 3.62 -3.15 26.11
CA SER A 155 4.42 -3.42 24.91
C SER A 155 3.99 -2.57 23.72
N THR A 156 2.74 -2.09 23.71
CA THR A 156 2.22 -1.20 22.65
C THR A 156 1.47 -0.04 23.26
N SER A 157 1.57 1.12 22.60
CA SER A 157 0.77 2.30 22.95
C SER A 157 -0.68 2.11 22.49
N SER A 158 -1.65 2.46 23.31
CA SER A 158 -3.05 2.48 22.91
C SER A 158 -3.36 3.72 22.09
N ASN A 159 -4.22 3.57 21.06
CA ASN A 159 -4.72 4.68 20.26
C ASN A 159 -6.25 4.51 20.05
N ALA A 160 -7.05 5.15 20.89
CA ALA A 160 -8.51 5.08 20.80
C ALA A 160 -9.07 5.78 19.54
N ASP A 161 -8.27 6.66 18.94
CA ASP A 161 -8.63 7.44 17.76
C ASP A 161 -8.13 6.81 16.45
N LEU A 162 -7.50 5.63 16.52
CA LEU A 162 -7.06 4.89 15.32
C LEU A 162 -8.25 4.64 14.41
N THR A 163 -8.15 5.11 13.17
CA THR A 163 -9.23 5.11 12.18
C THR A 163 -8.86 4.41 10.88
N TRP A 164 -9.82 4.32 9.98
CA TRP A 164 -9.69 3.76 8.64
C TRP A 164 -8.72 4.58 7.80
N GLU A 165 -7.83 3.90 7.10
CA GLU A 165 -7.15 4.48 5.95
C GLU A 165 -8.18 4.63 4.83
N THR A 166 -8.30 5.82 4.27
CA THR A 166 -9.37 6.16 3.32
C THR A 166 -8.81 6.58 1.98
N SER A 167 -9.26 5.92 0.93
CA SER A 167 -8.89 6.25 -0.45
C SER A 167 -10.06 6.89 -1.18
N TYR A 168 -9.82 8.06 -1.75
CA TYR A 168 -10.73 8.83 -2.61
C TYR A 168 -10.27 8.66 -4.05
N GLN A 169 -11.08 8.04 -4.88
CA GLN A 169 -10.73 7.77 -6.27
C GLN A 169 -11.69 8.45 -7.23
N MET A 170 -11.17 9.16 -8.21
CA MET A 170 -11.88 9.66 -9.38
C MET A 170 -11.34 8.98 -10.63
N ASN A 171 -12.23 8.54 -11.52
CA ASN A 171 -11.88 7.99 -12.81
C ASN A 171 -12.77 8.63 -13.88
N VAL A 172 -12.18 8.98 -15.02
CA VAL A 172 -12.88 9.34 -16.23
C VAL A 172 -12.36 8.49 -17.39
N GLY A 173 -13.25 8.00 -18.23
CA GLY A 173 -12.85 7.09 -19.28
C GLY A 173 -13.78 7.10 -20.47
N VAL A 174 -13.27 6.53 -21.56
CA VAL A 174 -13.99 6.34 -22.83
C VAL A 174 -13.81 4.88 -23.25
N ASP A 175 -14.93 4.19 -23.45
CA ASP A 175 -14.96 2.88 -24.10
C ASP A 175 -15.35 3.11 -25.58
N TYR A 176 -14.63 2.49 -26.50
CA TYR A 176 -14.85 2.65 -27.92
C TYR A 176 -14.79 1.33 -28.68
N ALA A 177 -15.64 1.21 -29.70
CA ALA A 177 -15.56 0.17 -30.72
C ALA A 177 -15.87 0.76 -32.08
N LEU A 178 -14.99 0.50 -33.05
CA LEU A 178 -14.97 1.11 -34.36
C LEU A 178 -14.88 0.05 -35.46
N LEU A 179 -15.39 0.40 -36.69
CA LEU A 179 -15.24 -0.38 -37.90
C LEU A 179 -15.77 -1.81 -37.79
N ASN A 180 -17.01 -1.96 -37.29
CA ASN A 180 -17.65 -3.26 -36.99
C ASN A 180 -16.85 -4.09 -36.00
N ASP A 181 -16.48 -3.46 -34.88
CA ASP A 181 -15.69 -4.04 -33.77
C ASP A 181 -14.30 -4.56 -34.21
N ARG A 182 -13.75 -3.99 -35.29
CA ARG A 182 -12.38 -4.31 -35.68
C ARG A 182 -11.34 -3.66 -34.80
N ILE A 183 -11.62 -2.49 -34.24
CA ILE A 183 -10.78 -1.77 -33.31
C ILE A 183 -11.64 -1.40 -32.12
N TYR A 184 -11.30 -1.89 -30.94
CA TYR A 184 -12.01 -1.56 -29.71
C TYR A 184 -11.06 -1.51 -28.51
N GLY A 185 -11.48 -0.80 -27.48
CA GLY A 185 -10.67 -0.63 -26.29
C GLY A 185 -11.20 0.43 -25.34
N SER A 186 -10.33 0.89 -24.45
CA SER A 186 -10.63 1.95 -23.50
C SER A 186 -9.47 2.91 -23.32
N ILE A 187 -9.81 4.12 -22.89
CA ILE A 187 -8.88 5.16 -22.47
C ILE A 187 -9.35 5.63 -21.11
N ASP A 188 -8.48 5.59 -20.11
CA ASP A 188 -8.80 5.95 -18.76
C ASP A 188 -7.78 6.94 -18.17
N TYR A 189 -8.28 7.89 -17.41
CA TYR A 189 -7.49 8.72 -16.51
C TYR A 189 -8.06 8.62 -15.11
N TYR A 190 -7.20 8.37 -14.13
CA TYR A 190 -7.59 8.31 -12.73
C TYR A 190 -6.69 9.14 -11.83
N THR A 191 -7.26 9.54 -10.72
CA THR A 191 -6.52 10.05 -9.57
C THR A 191 -7.08 9.41 -8.30
N THR A 192 -6.19 9.01 -7.42
CA THR A 192 -6.51 8.42 -6.13
C THR A 192 -5.70 9.11 -5.05
N THR A 193 -6.35 9.67 -4.05
CA THR A 193 -5.72 10.19 -2.85
C THR A 193 -6.04 9.24 -1.70
N THR A 194 -5.02 8.70 -1.06
CA THR A 194 -5.15 7.88 0.14
C THR A 194 -4.70 8.70 1.34
N GLU A 195 -5.62 8.96 2.24
CA GLU A 195 -5.44 9.72 3.47
C GLU A 195 -5.42 8.79 4.69
N ASP A 196 -4.90 9.30 5.79
CA ASP A 196 -4.85 8.59 7.07
C ASP A 196 -4.10 7.24 6.97
N LEU A 197 -3.00 7.22 6.21
CA LEU A 197 -2.15 6.04 6.11
C LEU A 197 -1.72 5.55 7.50
N LEU A 198 -1.85 4.26 7.72
CA LEU A 198 -1.54 3.60 8.98
C LEU A 198 -0.06 3.26 9.04
N LEU A 199 0.70 4.08 9.76
CA LEU A 199 2.15 3.98 9.86
C LEU A 199 2.61 3.82 11.31
N PHE A 200 3.67 3.04 11.50
CA PHE A 200 4.42 3.04 12.75
C PHE A 200 5.38 4.22 12.76
N VAL A 201 5.22 5.10 13.73
CA VAL A 201 6.11 6.26 13.92
C VAL A 201 6.94 6.09 15.19
N THR A 202 8.18 6.53 15.11
CA THR A 202 9.05 6.61 16.29
C THR A 202 8.49 7.64 17.27
N VAL A 203 8.42 7.26 18.54
CA VAL A 203 7.96 8.15 19.61
C VAL A 203 9.09 8.43 20.58
N PRO A 204 9.07 9.55 21.31
CA PRO A 204 10.09 9.86 22.30
C PRO A 204 10.24 8.74 23.34
N ALA A 205 11.46 8.32 23.64
CA ALA A 205 11.75 7.24 24.60
C ALA A 205 11.12 7.48 25.99
N ALA A 206 10.85 8.73 26.35
CA ALA A 206 10.14 9.09 27.58
C ALA A 206 8.70 8.55 27.63
N SER A 207 8.10 8.18 26.49
CA SER A 207 6.78 7.53 26.42
C SER A 207 6.80 6.08 26.92
N GLY A 208 7.98 5.47 26.99
CA GLY A 208 8.16 4.04 27.29
C GLY A 208 7.94 3.10 26.09
N PHE A 209 7.78 3.64 24.90
CA PHE A 209 7.60 2.90 23.65
C PHE A 209 8.60 3.37 22.60
N ASP A 210 8.99 2.48 21.69
CA ASP A 210 9.86 2.82 20.55
C ASP A 210 9.04 3.37 19.37
N VAL A 211 7.84 2.81 19.16
CA VAL A 211 6.95 3.17 18.06
C VAL A 211 5.48 3.19 18.50
N ALA A 212 4.69 3.98 17.81
CA ALA A 212 3.23 4.00 17.95
C ALA A 212 2.58 3.87 16.56
N LEU A 213 1.48 3.11 16.48
CA LEU A 213 0.65 3.04 15.28
C LEU A 213 -0.32 4.22 15.26
N THR A 214 -0.30 4.99 14.18
CA THR A 214 -1.13 6.18 14.05
C THR A 214 -1.52 6.43 12.59
N ASN A 215 -2.59 7.17 12.39
CA ASN A 215 -3.05 7.62 11.08
C ASN A 215 -2.33 8.92 10.72
N ILE A 216 -1.28 8.78 9.94
CA ILE A 216 -0.52 9.93 9.45
C ILE A 216 -0.05 9.63 8.03
N GLY A 217 -0.09 10.62 7.20
CA GLY A 217 0.40 10.47 5.84
C GLY A 217 -0.72 10.45 4.82
N GLU A 218 -0.34 10.91 3.65
CA GLU A 218 -1.20 11.00 2.48
C GLU A 218 -0.35 10.73 1.24
N VAL A 219 -0.92 9.95 0.32
CA VAL A 219 -0.28 9.60 -0.94
C VAL A 219 -1.26 9.81 -2.08
N GLU A 220 -0.82 10.48 -3.11
CA GLU A 220 -1.55 10.67 -4.35
C GLU A 220 -1.00 9.75 -5.44
N ASN A 221 -1.90 9.10 -6.18
CA ASN A 221 -1.62 8.34 -7.38
C ASN A 221 -2.41 8.92 -8.54
N LYS A 222 -1.75 9.23 -9.65
CA LYS A 222 -2.36 9.67 -10.91
C LYS A 222 -1.90 8.77 -12.03
N GLY A 223 -2.82 8.38 -12.91
CA GLY A 223 -2.44 7.49 -13.99
C GLY A 223 -3.31 7.63 -15.22
N PHE A 224 -2.71 7.19 -16.32
CA PHE A 224 -3.34 7.07 -17.61
C PHE A 224 -3.22 5.61 -18.07
N GLU A 225 -4.32 5.06 -18.53
CA GLU A 225 -4.38 3.70 -19.04
C GLU A 225 -4.99 3.72 -20.44
N PHE A 226 -4.42 2.95 -21.34
CA PHE A 226 -4.90 2.76 -22.70
C PHE A 226 -4.90 1.27 -23.01
N SER A 227 -6.03 0.77 -23.49
CA SER A 227 -6.16 -0.57 -24.03
C SER A 227 -6.75 -0.53 -25.43
N MET A 228 -6.23 -1.36 -26.33
CA MET A 228 -6.73 -1.50 -27.70
C MET A 228 -6.59 -2.94 -28.17
N THR A 229 -7.64 -3.47 -28.75
CA THR A 229 -7.61 -4.69 -29.53
C THR A 229 -7.91 -4.34 -30.99
N SER A 230 -7.05 -4.80 -31.90
CA SER A 230 -7.25 -4.67 -33.34
C SER A 230 -7.38 -6.04 -34.00
N ARG A 231 -8.50 -6.30 -34.66
CA ARG A 231 -8.71 -7.48 -35.51
C ARG A 231 -8.22 -7.20 -36.93
N ASN A 232 -6.92 -7.42 -37.16
CA ASN A 232 -6.22 -7.06 -38.37
C ASN A 232 -6.72 -7.89 -39.59
N MET A 233 -6.95 -9.19 -39.35
CA MET A 233 -7.44 -10.11 -40.38
C MET A 233 -8.59 -10.94 -39.81
N VAL A 234 -9.68 -11.06 -40.58
CA VAL A 234 -10.85 -11.86 -40.22
C VAL A 234 -11.25 -12.66 -41.47
N GLY A 235 -11.13 -14.00 -41.39
CA GLY A 235 -11.42 -14.88 -42.51
C GLY A 235 -10.76 -16.24 -42.37
N SER A 236 -10.20 -16.77 -43.46
CA SER A 236 -9.44 -18.05 -43.44
C SER A 236 -8.20 -17.98 -42.53
N LEU A 237 -7.61 -16.80 -42.38
CA LEU A 237 -6.62 -16.46 -41.38
C LEU A 237 -7.21 -15.38 -40.45
N ASN A 238 -7.15 -15.63 -39.17
CA ASN A 238 -7.55 -14.66 -38.15
C ASN A 238 -6.31 -14.16 -37.43
N TRP A 239 -6.10 -12.85 -37.43
CA TRP A 239 -5.03 -12.20 -36.72
C TRP A 239 -5.57 -11.01 -35.93
N ALA A 240 -5.37 -11.01 -34.61
CA ALA A 240 -5.66 -9.88 -33.73
C ALA A 240 -4.37 -9.43 -33.02
N THR A 241 -4.33 -8.17 -32.66
CA THR A 241 -3.25 -7.55 -31.87
C THR A 241 -3.88 -6.87 -30.67
N ASP A 242 -3.40 -7.21 -29.47
CA ASP A 242 -3.77 -6.55 -28.24
C ASP A 242 -2.62 -5.66 -27.77
N PHE A 243 -2.94 -4.41 -27.44
CA PHE A 243 -2.00 -3.43 -26.94
C PHE A 243 -2.52 -2.82 -25.64
N ASN A 244 -1.67 -2.81 -24.61
CA ASN A 244 -1.97 -2.17 -23.33
C ASN A 244 -0.80 -1.24 -22.95
N PHE A 245 -1.16 -0.06 -22.48
CA PHE A 245 -0.21 0.91 -21.94
C PHE A 245 -0.76 1.48 -20.65
N ALA A 246 0.08 1.54 -19.63
CA ALA A 246 -0.25 2.20 -18.35
C ALA A 246 0.93 3.04 -17.89
N ALA A 247 0.62 4.23 -17.38
CA ALA A 247 1.59 5.11 -16.73
C ALA A 247 0.97 5.59 -15.41
N ASN A 248 1.69 5.42 -14.31
CA ASN A 248 1.28 5.86 -12.99
C ASN A 248 2.36 6.74 -12.37
N GLN A 249 1.95 7.81 -11.71
CA GLN A 249 2.78 8.64 -10.85
C GLN A 249 2.27 8.52 -9.43
N ASN A 250 3.16 8.13 -8.51
CA ASN A 250 2.92 8.10 -7.07
C ASN A 250 3.65 9.26 -6.42
N THR A 251 3.00 9.97 -5.49
CA THR A 251 3.60 11.11 -4.78
C THR A 251 3.11 11.11 -3.34
N VAL A 252 4.04 11.15 -2.41
CA VAL A 252 3.75 11.39 -0.99
C VAL A 252 3.45 12.87 -0.81
N THR A 253 2.24 13.20 -0.35
CA THR A 253 1.78 14.59 -0.18
C THR A 253 1.85 15.04 1.28
N LYS A 254 1.81 14.09 2.23
CA LYS A 254 1.88 14.39 3.66
C LYS A 254 2.54 13.23 4.43
N LEU A 255 3.37 13.58 5.40
CA LEU A 255 3.92 12.67 6.41
C LEU A 255 3.76 13.33 7.76
N GLY A 256 3.56 12.59 8.83
CA GLY A 256 3.54 13.03 10.21
C GLY A 256 3.23 14.50 10.53
N PRO A 257 3.16 14.90 11.77
CA PRO A 257 2.90 16.30 12.12
C PRO A 257 4.02 17.25 11.70
N GLU A 258 5.26 16.76 11.66
CA GLU A 258 6.45 17.57 11.35
C GLU A 258 6.94 17.37 9.91
N GLY A 259 6.39 16.37 9.21
CA GLY A 259 6.74 16.07 7.81
C GLY A 259 8.08 15.36 7.64
N ASP A 260 8.59 14.76 8.71
CA ASP A 260 9.88 14.08 8.70
C ASP A 260 9.92 12.89 7.75
N ASP A 261 11.08 12.71 7.13
CA ASP A 261 11.35 11.57 6.25
C ASP A 261 11.28 10.24 7.00
N ILE A 262 10.69 9.23 6.38
CA ILE A 262 10.65 7.88 6.94
C ILE A 262 11.70 7.02 6.22
N LEU A 263 12.70 6.58 6.96
CA LEU A 263 13.72 5.66 6.48
C LEU A 263 13.35 4.22 6.84
N SER A 264 13.42 3.33 5.88
CA SER A 264 13.19 1.90 6.10
C SER A 264 14.32 1.07 5.50
N SER A 265 14.60 -0.09 6.15
CA SER A 265 15.58 -1.05 5.64
C SER A 265 14.90 -1.98 4.65
N GLY A 266 15.48 -2.11 3.45
CA GLY A 266 15.07 -3.06 2.43
C GLY A 266 15.85 -4.38 2.49
N ALA A 267 15.60 -5.26 1.55
CA ALA A 267 16.35 -6.51 1.38
C ALA A 267 17.84 -6.21 1.08
N ALA A 268 18.72 -7.06 1.57
CA ALA A 268 20.17 -6.96 1.39
C ALA A 268 20.80 -5.63 1.86
N GLY A 269 20.18 -4.96 2.84
CA GLY A 269 20.72 -3.71 3.40
C GLY A 269 20.45 -2.46 2.56
N ALA A 270 19.70 -2.57 1.46
CA ALA A 270 19.22 -1.40 0.73
C ALA A 270 18.33 -0.55 1.64
N ARG A 271 18.46 0.76 1.52
CA ARG A 271 17.61 1.70 2.26
C ARG A 271 16.56 2.26 1.32
N HIS A 272 15.39 2.54 1.88
CA HIS A 272 14.33 3.24 1.20
C HIS A 272 13.94 4.48 2.00
N ILE A 273 13.57 5.52 1.30
CA ILE A 273 13.08 6.75 1.90
C ILE A 273 11.64 7.01 1.43
N THR A 274 10.82 7.44 2.35
CA THR A 274 9.51 8.02 2.05
C THR A 274 9.57 9.48 2.46
N ARG A 275 9.49 10.38 1.47
CA ARG A 275 9.66 11.82 1.60
C ARG A 275 8.52 12.53 0.89
N ILE A 276 8.09 13.67 1.44
CA ILE A 276 7.09 14.52 0.78
C ILE A 276 7.62 15.02 -0.57
N GLY A 277 6.82 14.82 -1.62
CA GLY A 277 7.15 15.17 -3.00
C GLY A 277 7.72 14.01 -3.83
N ASP A 278 8.20 12.95 -3.20
CA ASP A 278 8.75 11.76 -3.86
C ASP A 278 7.72 10.60 -3.92
N ALA A 279 8.06 9.56 -4.67
CA ALA A 279 7.30 8.31 -4.63
C ALA A 279 7.57 7.58 -3.31
N ILE A 280 6.53 6.92 -2.77
CA ILE A 280 6.66 6.13 -1.54
C ILE A 280 7.73 5.05 -1.69
N GLY A 281 8.61 4.92 -0.71
CA GLY A 281 9.65 3.89 -0.69
C GLY A 281 10.70 4.03 -1.79
N SER A 282 11.01 5.25 -2.20
CA SER A 282 12.09 5.53 -3.15
C SER A 282 13.43 4.99 -2.66
N TYR A 283 14.28 4.56 -3.57
CA TYR A 283 15.64 4.12 -3.21
C TYR A 283 16.42 5.27 -2.60
N TYR A 284 17.13 4.99 -1.52
CA TYR A 284 17.94 5.94 -0.80
C TYR A 284 19.35 5.38 -0.60
N GLY A 285 20.37 6.12 -1.01
CA GLY A 285 21.75 5.70 -0.87
C GLY A 285 22.71 6.68 -1.56
N TYR A 286 23.99 6.45 -1.37
CA TYR A 286 25.04 7.30 -1.88
C TYR A 286 25.17 7.22 -3.39
N VAL A 287 25.45 8.35 -4.01
CA VAL A 287 25.71 8.42 -5.45
C VAL A 287 27.17 8.05 -5.71
N VAL A 288 27.39 6.94 -6.42
CA VAL A 288 28.72 6.53 -6.84
C VAL A 288 29.17 7.35 -8.05
N ASP A 289 30.27 8.08 -7.89
CA ASP A 289 30.89 8.91 -8.93
C ASP A 289 32.08 8.21 -9.63
N GLY A 290 32.48 7.05 -9.15
CA GLY A 290 33.57 6.26 -9.73
C GLY A 290 34.22 5.32 -8.73
N ILE A 291 35.43 4.91 -9.08
CA ILE A 291 36.31 4.05 -8.26
C ILE A 291 37.67 4.74 -8.17
N TYR A 292 38.21 4.87 -6.95
CA TYR A 292 39.52 5.44 -6.74
C TYR A 292 40.60 4.60 -7.45
N GLN A 293 41.39 5.24 -8.34
CA GLN A 293 42.47 4.56 -9.07
C GLN A 293 43.81 4.69 -8.36
N SER A 294 43.98 5.69 -7.50
CA SER A 294 45.27 5.96 -6.82
C SER A 294 45.04 6.64 -5.45
N GLN A 295 46.09 6.58 -4.62
CA GLN A 295 46.12 7.32 -3.36
C GLN A 295 46.00 8.84 -3.56
N ALA A 296 46.61 9.34 -4.65
CA ALA A 296 46.56 10.78 -4.95
C ALA A 296 45.14 11.28 -5.25
N GLU A 297 44.28 10.43 -5.83
CA GLU A 297 42.84 10.74 -6.02
C GLU A 297 42.11 10.80 -4.67
N ILE A 298 42.39 9.87 -3.76
CA ILE A 298 41.82 9.83 -2.42
C ILE A 298 42.19 11.07 -1.62
N ASP A 299 43.47 11.44 -1.67
CA ASP A 299 43.98 12.60 -0.92
C ASP A 299 43.41 13.94 -1.45
N ALA A 300 42.93 13.96 -2.68
CA ALA A 300 42.31 15.13 -3.31
C ALA A 300 40.75 15.14 -3.23
N ALA A 301 40.14 14.04 -2.80
CA ALA A 301 38.69 13.89 -2.68
C ALA A 301 38.15 14.40 -1.34
N PRO A 302 36.82 14.63 -1.22
CA PRO A 302 36.17 14.80 0.06
C PRO A 302 36.50 13.67 1.05
N VAL A 303 36.56 14.01 2.33
CA VAL A 303 36.92 13.03 3.37
C VAL A 303 35.78 12.03 3.56
N ASP A 304 36.02 10.78 3.22
CA ASP A 304 35.03 9.70 3.37
C ASP A 304 34.94 9.27 4.85
N ARG A 305 33.85 9.62 5.53
CA ARG A 305 33.54 9.25 6.92
C ARG A 305 32.83 7.90 7.05
N LEU A 306 32.40 7.32 5.93
CA LEU A 306 31.68 6.03 5.90
C LEU A 306 32.66 4.86 6.01
N VAL A 307 33.88 5.02 5.54
CA VAL A 307 34.92 4.02 5.70
C VAL A 307 35.48 4.07 7.12
N GLY A 308 35.63 2.90 7.73
CA GLY A 308 36.18 2.78 9.09
C GLY A 308 37.60 3.33 9.22
N SER A 309 38.25 3.10 10.36
CA SER A 309 39.56 3.65 10.74
C SER A 309 40.72 3.39 9.75
N GLY A 310 40.49 2.59 8.71
CA GLY A 310 41.49 2.29 7.66
C GLY A 310 41.50 3.30 6.50
N GLY A 311 40.55 4.21 6.41
CA GLY A 311 40.36 5.13 5.29
C GLY A 311 40.05 4.43 3.97
N ALA A 312 39.69 5.22 2.94
CA ALA A 312 39.49 4.73 1.58
C ALA A 312 40.80 4.24 0.97
N ARG A 313 40.69 3.30 0.03
CA ARG A 313 41.82 2.70 -0.68
C ARG A 313 41.61 2.69 -2.20
N PRO A 314 42.63 2.66 -3.01
CA PRO A 314 42.49 2.41 -4.44
C PRO A 314 41.71 1.11 -4.69
N GLY A 315 40.64 1.21 -5.51
CA GLY A 315 39.66 0.14 -5.73
C GLY A 315 38.34 0.30 -5.02
N ASP A 316 38.25 1.19 -4.02
CA ASP A 316 37.00 1.49 -3.34
C ASP A 316 36.11 2.43 -4.15
N PHE A 317 34.80 2.44 -3.87
CA PHE A 317 33.88 3.38 -4.50
C PHE A 317 34.20 4.81 -4.07
N ARG A 318 34.14 5.73 -5.04
CA ARG A 318 34.16 7.16 -4.81
C ARG A 318 32.74 7.66 -4.80
N PHE A 319 32.30 8.15 -3.65
CA PHE A 319 30.98 8.75 -3.49
C PHE A 319 31.04 10.25 -3.80
N LYS A 320 29.90 10.78 -4.26
CA LYS A 320 29.74 12.18 -4.57
C LYS A 320 29.34 12.93 -3.30
N ASP A 321 30.06 14.01 -2.99
CA ASP A 321 29.67 15.01 -2.02
C ASP A 321 28.51 15.81 -2.63
N ILE A 322 27.30 15.59 -2.13
CA ILE A 322 26.07 16.20 -2.67
C ILE A 322 25.82 17.55 -2.02
N ASN A 323 26.10 17.67 -0.72
CA ASN A 323 25.85 18.89 0.04
C ASN A 323 27.02 19.91 -0.09
N GLY A 324 28.20 19.48 -0.56
CA GLY A 324 29.37 20.32 -0.84
C GLY A 324 30.14 20.75 0.42
N ASP A 325 30.04 20.00 1.51
CA ASP A 325 30.72 20.32 2.77
C ASP A 325 32.16 19.81 2.87
N GLY A 326 32.61 19.00 1.88
CA GLY A 326 33.94 18.42 1.79
C GLY A 326 34.10 17.11 2.55
N GLU A 327 33.06 16.52 3.05
CA GLU A 327 33.00 15.23 3.71
C GLU A 327 31.92 14.34 3.07
N ILE A 328 32.09 13.03 3.07
CA ILE A 328 31.04 12.07 2.72
C ILE A 328 30.49 11.48 4.02
N THR A 329 29.25 11.78 4.29
CA THR A 329 28.55 11.41 5.55
C THR A 329 27.20 10.79 5.26
N SER A 330 26.37 10.58 6.29
CA SER A 330 24.97 10.14 6.12
C SER A 330 24.07 11.21 5.48
N ASP A 331 24.57 12.42 5.31
CA ASP A 331 23.80 13.57 4.81
C ASP A 331 23.97 13.78 3.29
N ASP A 332 24.82 12.93 2.65
CA ASP A 332 25.00 12.80 1.22
C ASP A 332 24.16 11.68 0.61
#